data_8b7bb0db607eb66447fb7af47a57ba9b
#
_entry.id   8b7bb0db607eb66447fb7af47a57ba9b
#
_cell.length_a   1.000
_cell.length_b   1.000
_cell.length_c   1.000
_cell.angle_alpha   90.00
_cell.angle_beta   90.00
_cell.angle_gamma   90.00
#
_symmetry.space_group_name_H-M   'P 1'
#
loop_
_entity.id
_entity.type
_entity.pdbx_description
1 polymer ?
#
loop_
_entity_poly.entity_id
_entity_poly.type
_entity_poly.pdbx_seq_one_letter_code
_entity_poly.pdbx_strand_id
1 'polypeptide(L)'
;MTKPVALITGAGSGLSASLARMFAHEGYKVVLAARDAGKLTSLAMETGASVHACDVTNASDVEDLFAAIQGPLRVAVAHPSARVRGAIADLDPEDVRQALMITAYGSFLVGQEAARVMLEQEPENGVRGTILFTGASAGVKGYPQSAPFAMGKFAQRGLAQSMSRELHPKGIHVAWINIDGGIRNPGREEPADKPDSMLDPEAIAQTYLALVKQDRSAWSAEIAVRPWVETF
;
A
#
# COMPACT_ATOMS: atom_id res chain seq x y z
N MET A 1 -11.66 25.47 -1.48
CA MET A 1 -10.40 24.68 -1.38
C MET A 1 -10.59 23.41 -2.17
N THR A 2 -9.61 23.00 -2.96
CA THR A 2 -9.63 21.72 -3.66
C THR A 2 -9.50 20.58 -2.64
N LYS A 3 -10.31 19.50 -2.79
CA LYS A 3 -10.24 18.35 -1.89
C LYS A 3 -8.86 17.67 -1.97
N PRO A 4 -8.29 17.21 -0.84
CA PRO A 4 -7.06 16.43 -0.85
C PRO A 4 -7.27 15.10 -1.58
N VAL A 5 -6.22 14.59 -2.21
CA VAL A 5 -6.25 13.33 -2.96
C VAL A 5 -5.59 12.22 -2.16
N ALA A 6 -6.22 11.04 -2.15
CA ALA A 6 -5.66 9.77 -1.71
C ALA A 6 -5.56 8.80 -2.88
N LEU A 7 -4.33 8.46 -3.28
CA LEU A 7 -4.04 7.47 -4.30
C LEU A 7 -3.82 6.10 -3.66
N ILE A 8 -4.45 5.06 -4.22
CA ILE A 8 -4.25 3.66 -3.83
C ILE A 8 -3.86 2.86 -5.07
N THR A 9 -2.61 2.40 -5.14
CA THR A 9 -2.12 1.54 -6.22
C THR A 9 -2.21 0.06 -5.83
N GLY A 10 -2.38 -0.82 -6.80
CA GLY A 10 -2.64 -2.24 -6.54
C GLY A 10 -4.02 -2.48 -5.93
N ALA A 11 -5.00 -1.65 -6.33
CA ALA A 11 -6.34 -1.69 -5.79
C ALA A 11 -7.09 -2.99 -6.16
N GLY A 12 -7.95 -3.44 -5.25
CA GLY A 12 -8.77 -4.64 -5.39
C GLY A 12 -9.90 -4.68 -4.36
N SER A 13 -10.55 -5.83 -4.21
CA SER A 13 -11.73 -6.01 -3.33
C SER A 13 -11.42 -6.21 -1.84
N GLY A 14 -10.14 -6.34 -1.45
CA GLY A 14 -9.73 -6.56 -0.06
C GLY A 14 -9.43 -5.26 0.69
N LEU A 15 -8.29 -5.22 1.39
CA LEU A 15 -7.87 -4.07 2.19
C LEU A 15 -7.93 -2.73 1.43
N SER A 16 -7.55 -2.71 0.16
CA SER A 16 -7.61 -1.48 -0.63
C SER A 16 -9.04 -0.95 -0.83
N ALA A 17 -10.05 -1.82 -0.81
CA ALA A 17 -11.45 -1.36 -0.84
C ALA A 17 -11.84 -0.69 0.49
N SER A 18 -11.45 -1.25 1.63
CA SER A 18 -11.67 -0.63 2.94
C SER A 18 -10.94 0.70 3.07
N LEU A 19 -9.70 0.79 2.56
CA LEU A 19 -8.96 2.06 2.49
C LEU A 19 -9.69 3.09 1.63
N ALA A 20 -10.21 2.69 0.46
CA ALA A 20 -10.94 3.59 -0.43
C ALA A 20 -12.19 4.17 0.24
N ARG A 21 -13.00 3.32 0.90
CA ARG A 21 -14.19 3.75 1.65
C ARG A 21 -13.82 4.71 2.77
N MET A 22 -12.83 4.35 3.55
CA MET A 22 -12.36 5.15 4.67
C MET A 22 -11.86 6.53 4.21
N PHE A 23 -10.98 6.61 3.19
CA PHE A 23 -10.50 7.90 2.69
C PHE A 23 -11.61 8.73 2.03
N ALA A 24 -12.57 8.11 1.33
CA ALA A 24 -13.74 8.81 0.79
C ALA A 24 -14.60 9.41 1.91
N HIS A 25 -14.85 8.65 3.00
CA HIS A 25 -15.57 9.11 4.19
C HIS A 25 -14.84 10.28 4.88
N GLU A 26 -13.51 10.25 4.93
CA GLU A 26 -12.66 11.33 5.48
C GLU A 26 -12.55 12.55 4.55
N GLY A 27 -13.28 12.56 3.44
CA GLY A 27 -13.39 13.71 2.54
C GLY A 27 -12.31 13.79 1.47
N TYR A 28 -11.47 12.78 1.32
CA TYR A 28 -10.50 12.71 0.22
C TYR A 28 -11.17 12.44 -1.13
N LYS A 29 -10.61 13.00 -2.19
CA LYS A 29 -10.84 12.51 -3.55
C LYS A 29 -9.99 11.25 -3.74
N VAL A 30 -10.63 10.09 -3.88
CA VAL A 30 -9.93 8.82 -4.00
C VAL A 30 -9.58 8.54 -5.46
N VAL A 31 -8.34 8.10 -5.70
CA VAL A 31 -7.84 7.61 -6.98
C VAL A 31 -7.42 6.16 -6.81
N LEU A 32 -7.99 5.27 -7.60
CA LEU A 32 -7.70 3.84 -7.57
C LEU A 32 -6.93 3.44 -8.82
N ALA A 33 -5.85 2.69 -8.66
CA ALA A 33 -5.08 2.19 -9.79
C ALA A 33 -4.86 0.68 -9.70
N ALA A 34 -5.16 -0.01 -10.79
CA ALA A 34 -4.91 -1.43 -10.96
C ALA A 34 -4.73 -1.76 -12.45
N ARG A 35 -4.11 -2.90 -12.77
CA ARG A 35 -3.96 -3.37 -14.16
C ARG A 35 -5.31 -3.55 -14.86
N ASP A 36 -6.29 -4.09 -14.16
CA ASP A 36 -7.66 -4.28 -14.63
C ASP A 36 -8.58 -3.29 -13.90
N ALA A 37 -8.75 -2.12 -14.51
CA ALA A 37 -9.59 -1.04 -13.99
C ALA A 37 -11.07 -1.44 -13.92
N GLY A 38 -11.53 -2.34 -14.79
CA GLY A 38 -12.93 -2.80 -14.85
C GLY A 38 -13.39 -3.47 -13.56
N LYS A 39 -12.50 -4.15 -12.85
CA LYS A 39 -12.80 -4.80 -11.56
C LYS A 39 -13.08 -3.82 -10.42
N LEU A 40 -12.75 -2.54 -10.60
CA LEU A 40 -12.92 -1.49 -9.59
C LEU A 40 -14.20 -0.67 -9.78
N THR A 41 -14.99 -0.94 -10.83
CA THR A 41 -16.18 -0.14 -11.18
C THR A 41 -17.18 -0.03 -10.03
N SER A 42 -17.51 -1.13 -9.36
CA SER A 42 -18.44 -1.12 -8.22
C SER A 42 -17.91 -0.28 -7.06
N LEU A 43 -16.64 -0.43 -6.72
CA LEU A 43 -15.98 0.34 -5.66
C LEU A 43 -15.90 1.83 -6.02
N ALA A 44 -15.66 2.15 -7.28
CA ALA A 44 -15.63 3.53 -7.77
C ALA A 44 -17.00 4.19 -7.66
N MET A 45 -18.08 3.47 -8.03
CA MET A 45 -19.46 3.98 -7.90
C MET A 45 -19.81 4.21 -6.41
N GLU A 46 -19.41 3.32 -5.53
CA GLU A 46 -19.66 3.41 -4.09
C GLU A 46 -18.94 4.60 -3.44
N THR A 47 -17.67 4.84 -3.82
CA THR A 47 -16.78 5.81 -3.15
C THR A 47 -16.66 7.15 -3.89
N GLY A 48 -17.17 7.23 -5.11
CA GLY A 48 -16.92 8.37 -6.01
C GLY A 48 -15.48 8.46 -6.51
N ALA A 49 -14.70 7.38 -6.41
CA ALA A 49 -13.31 7.34 -6.82
C ALA A 49 -13.15 7.39 -8.34
N SER A 50 -12.07 8.02 -8.81
CA SER A 50 -11.61 7.83 -10.18
C SER A 50 -10.77 6.55 -10.28
N VAL A 51 -10.83 5.88 -11.43
CA VAL A 51 -10.13 4.61 -11.67
C VAL A 51 -9.20 4.75 -12.86
N HIS A 52 -7.97 4.27 -12.72
CA HIS A 52 -6.95 4.29 -13.76
C HIS A 52 -6.37 2.89 -13.96
N ALA A 53 -6.23 2.49 -15.23
CA ALA A 53 -5.44 1.31 -15.57
C ALA A 53 -3.96 1.68 -15.42
N CYS A 54 -3.21 0.86 -14.67
CA CYS A 54 -1.79 1.09 -14.44
C CYS A 54 -1.10 -0.23 -14.09
N ASP A 55 -0.11 -0.59 -14.87
CA ASP A 55 0.86 -1.62 -14.48
C ASP A 55 2.01 -0.94 -13.71
N VAL A 56 2.07 -1.15 -12.42
CA VAL A 56 3.10 -0.56 -11.55
C VAL A 56 4.52 -1.00 -11.91
N THR A 57 4.70 -1.99 -12.77
CA THR A 57 6.02 -2.40 -13.27
C THR A 57 6.49 -1.60 -14.47
N ASN A 58 5.61 -0.77 -15.05
CA ASN A 58 5.89 0.12 -16.16
C ASN A 58 6.02 1.57 -15.66
N ALA A 59 7.19 2.16 -15.82
CA ALA A 59 7.46 3.52 -15.36
C ALA A 59 6.54 4.55 -16.04
N SER A 60 6.28 4.41 -17.35
CA SER A 60 5.38 5.34 -18.07
C SER A 60 3.94 5.27 -17.57
N ASP A 61 3.41 4.06 -17.28
CA ASP A 61 2.06 3.93 -16.72
C ASP A 61 1.95 4.63 -15.36
N VAL A 62 3.01 4.54 -14.54
CA VAL A 62 3.04 5.19 -13.23
C VAL A 62 3.15 6.71 -13.38
N GLU A 63 4.01 7.21 -14.26
CA GLU A 63 4.12 8.65 -14.58
C GLU A 63 2.77 9.20 -15.07
N ASP A 64 2.10 8.54 -16.01
CA ASP A 64 0.79 8.93 -16.53
C ASP A 64 -0.29 8.94 -15.45
N LEU A 65 -0.27 7.94 -14.55
CA LEU A 65 -1.17 7.89 -13.40
C LEU A 65 -1.01 9.13 -12.51
N PHE A 66 0.22 9.49 -12.15
CA PHE A 66 0.47 10.65 -11.29
C PHE A 66 0.17 11.97 -12.00
N ALA A 67 0.43 12.08 -13.29
CA ALA A 67 0.08 13.25 -14.11
C ALA A 67 -1.44 13.46 -14.22
N ALA A 68 -2.23 12.39 -14.12
CA ALA A 68 -3.69 12.49 -14.15
C ALA A 68 -4.32 12.94 -12.82
N ILE A 69 -3.55 13.03 -11.72
CA ILE A 69 -4.05 13.43 -10.40
C ILE A 69 -4.42 14.91 -10.41
N GLN A 70 -5.69 15.21 -10.08
CA GLN A 70 -6.19 16.58 -9.99
C GLN A 70 -6.44 16.99 -8.54
N GLY A 71 -5.57 17.80 -7.99
CA GLY A 71 -5.60 18.30 -6.61
C GLY A 71 -4.36 17.90 -5.81
N PRO A 72 -4.24 18.39 -4.57
CA PRO A 72 -3.07 18.09 -3.75
C PRO A 72 -3.04 16.62 -3.33
N LEU A 73 -2.01 15.90 -3.73
CA LEU A 73 -1.78 14.51 -3.33
C LEU A 73 -1.32 14.47 -1.87
N ARG A 74 -2.21 14.14 -0.95
CA ARG A 74 -1.90 14.08 0.49
C ARG A 74 -1.61 12.68 0.99
N VAL A 75 -2.11 11.64 0.30
CA VAL A 75 -1.87 10.24 0.66
C VAL A 75 -1.55 9.44 -0.58
N ALA A 76 -0.49 8.64 -0.54
CA ALA A 76 -0.17 7.64 -1.54
C ALA A 76 0.03 6.28 -0.85
N VAL A 77 -0.82 5.30 -1.18
CA VAL A 77 -0.71 3.93 -0.68
C VAL A 77 -0.14 3.03 -1.76
N ALA A 78 1.10 2.58 -1.56
CA ALA A 78 1.75 1.56 -2.38
C ALA A 78 1.36 0.17 -1.86
N HIS A 79 0.39 -0.47 -2.56
CA HIS A 79 -0.16 -1.76 -2.18
C HIS A 79 0.12 -2.90 -3.20
N PRO A 80 1.03 -2.76 -4.19
CA PRO A 80 1.29 -3.84 -5.11
C PRO A 80 1.92 -5.02 -4.39
N SER A 81 1.49 -6.23 -4.78
CA SER A 81 2.00 -7.46 -4.19
C SER A 81 1.79 -8.63 -5.13
N ALA A 82 2.81 -9.47 -5.27
CA ALA A 82 2.73 -10.73 -5.98
C ALA A 82 3.24 -11.85 -5.09
N ARG A 83 2.59 -13.01 -5.17
CA ARG A 83 2.98 -14.21 -4.44
C ARG A 83 3.22 -15.35 -5.41
N VAL A 84 4.43 -15.89 -5.38
CA VAL A 84 4.78 -17.15 -6.01
C VAL A 84 5.15 -18.12 -4.89
N ARG A 85 4.58 -19.30 -4.88
CA ARG A 85 4.84 -20.33 -3.88
C ARG A 85 5.42 -21.57 -4.53
N GLY A 86 6.41 -22.17 -3.90
CA GLY A 86 7.03 -23.41 -4.35
C GLY A 86 8.29 -23.72 -3.55
N ALA A 87 8.76 -24.97 -3.63
CA ALA A 87 10.07 -25.32 -3.11
C ALA A 87 11.14 -24.56 -3.88
N ILE A 88 12.21 -24.13 -3.22
CA ILE A 88 13.23 -23.26 -3.82
C ILE A 88 13.86 -23.83 -5.09
N ALA A 89 13.99 -25.16 -5.16
CA ALA A 89 14.56 -25.86 -6.31
C ALA A 89 13.61 -25.94 -7.53
N ASP A 90 12.31 -25.71 -7.31
CA ASP A 90 11.26 -25.90 -8.33
C ASP A 90 10.66 -24.57 -8.82
N LEU A 91 11.12 -23.43 -8.25
CA LEU A 91 10.62 -22.12 -8.65
C LEU A 91 11.09 -21.76 -10.06
N ASP A 92 10.16 -21.31 -10.91
CA ASP A 92 10.49 -20.72 -12.18
C ASP A 92 11.18 -19.34 -11.95
N PRO A 93 12.41 -19.13 -12.46
CA PRO A 93 13.12 -17.86 -12.32
C PRO A 93 12.35 -16.66 -12.89
N GLU A 94 11.56 -16.84 -13.95
CA GLU A 94 10.77 -15.76 -14.56
C GLU A 94 9.59 -15.35 -13.66
N ASP A 95 8.91 -16.31 -13.02
CA ASP A 95 7.87 -16.02 -12.03
C ASP A 95 8.44 -15.26 -10.83
N VAL A 96 9.66 -15.64 -10.38
CA VAL A 96 10.37 -14.92 -9.31
C VAL A 96 10.68 -13.51 -9.74
N ARG A 97 11.22 -13.31 -10.95
CA ARG A 97 11.52 -12.01 -11.52
C ARG A 97 10.26 -11.12 -11.56
N GLN A 98 9.15 -11.65 -12.08
CA GLN A 98 7.88 -10.93 -12.15
C GLN A 98 7.35 -10.55 -10.75
N ALA A 99 7.45 -11.43 -9.78
CA ALA A 99 7.02 -11.14 -8.40
C ALA A 99 7.83 -9.99 -7.79
N LEU A 100 9.13 -9.92 -8.05
CA LEU A 100 10.00 -8.84 -7.59
C LEU A 100 9.70 -7.53 -8.33
N MET A 101 9.48 -7.57 -9.65
CA MET A 101 9.08 -6.41 -10.42
C MET A 101 7.79 -5.79 -9.88
N ILE A 102 6.78 -6.60 -9.55
CA ILE A 102 5.52 -6.09 -9.01
C ILE A 102 5.72 -5.55 -7.59
N THR A 103 6.33 -6.34 -6.69
CA THR A 103 6.33 -6.02 -5.26
C THR A 103 7.41 -5.00 -4.89
N ALA A 104 8.63 -5.15 -5.39
CA ALA A 104 9.75 -4.29 -5.05
C ALA A 104 9.85 -3.09 -5.99
N TYR A 105 10.01 -3.35 -7.29
CA TYR A 105 10.23 -2.30 -8.27
C TYR A 105 8.97 -1.42 -8.45
N GLY A 106 7.79 -2.01 -8.53
CA GLY A 106 6.54 -1.26 -8.58
C GLY A 106 6.33 -0.38 -7.34
N SER A 107 6.72 -0.85 -6.15
CA SER A 107 6.69 0.00 -4.95
C SER A 107 7.68 1.16 -5.04
N PHE A 108 8.86 0.94 -5.65
CA PHE A 108 9.84 2.00 -5.89
C PHE A 108 9.27 3.07 -6.84
N LEU A 109 8.72 2.69 -7.98
CA LEU A 109 8.16 3.64 -8.94
C LEU A 109 7.04 4.49 -8.32
N VAL A 110 6.08 3.85 -7.63
CA VAL A 110 5.00 4.55 -6.94
C VAL A 110 5.53 5.48 -5.85
N GLY A 111 6.48 5.01 -5.05
CA GLY A 111 7.09 5.82 -3.99
C GLY A 111 7.86 7.02 -4.54
N GLN A 112 8.58 6.83 -5.65
CA GLN A 112 9.36 7.88 -6.32
C GLN A 112 8.45 8.98 -6.87
N GLU A 113 7.41 8.62 -7.63
CA GLU A 113 6.48 9.60 -8.19
C GLU A 113 5.67 10.32 -7.10
N ALA A 114 5.24 9.58 -6.05
CA ALA A 114 4.60 10.21 -4.90
C ALA A 114 5.51 11.24 -4.23
N ALA A 115 6.79 10.92 -4.05
CA ALA A 115 7.76 11.84 -3.47
C ALA A 115 7.98 13.07 -4.37
N ARG A 116 8.13 12.89 -5.71
CA ARG A 116 8.28 14.00 -6.66
C ARG A 116 7.13 14.97 -6.57
N VAL A 117 5.89 14.47 -6.69
CA VAL A 117 4.69 15.30 -6.62
C VAL A 117 4.55 16.00 -5.27
N MET A 118 4.78 15.29 -4.16
CA MET A 118 4.65 15.86 -2.82
C MET A 118 5.72 16.90 -2.51
N LEU A 119 6.94 16.77 -3.03
CA LEU A 119 8.02 17.75 -2.85
C LEU A 119 7.73 19.09 -3.53
N GLU A 120 6.98 19.08 -4.62
CA GLU A 120 6.58 20.28 -5.35
C GLU A 120 5.36 20.98 -4.74
N GLN A 121 4.62 20.32 -3.87
CA GLN A 121 3.44 20.88 -3.24
C GLN A 121 3.79 21.80 -2.06
N GLU A 122 2.97 22.81 -1.84
CA GLU A 122 3.03 23.61 -0.61
C GLU A 122 2.64 22.75 0.60
N PRO A 123 3.43 22.80 1.68
CA PRO A 123 3.11 22.07 2.89
C PRO A 123 1.90 22.69 3.62
N GLU A 124 1.04 21.85 4.14
CA GLU A 124 -0.04 22.22 5.03
C GLU A 124 0.39 21.89 6.47
N ASN A 125 0.47 22.90 7.33
CA ASN A 125 1.02 22.78 8.69
C ASN A 125 2.42 22.11 8.75
N GLY A 126 3.22 22.31 7.70
CA GLY A 126 4.56 21.73 7.57
C GLY A 126 4.57 20.28 7.04
N VAL A 127 3.42 19.73 6.65
CA VAL A 127 3.29 18.39 6.06
C VAL A 127 2.92 18.51 4.58
N ARG A 128 3.68 17.85 3.70
CA ARG A 128 3.42 17.80 2.25
C ARG A 128 2.52 16.62 1.87
N GLY A 129 2.65 15.49 2.58
CA GLY A 129 1.86 14.29 2.36
C GLY A 129 2.39 13.09 3.11
N THR A 130 1.72 11.95 2.91
CA THR A 130 2.04 10.66 3.55
C THR A 130 2.14 9.56 2.51
N ILE A 131 3.22 8.80 2.51
CA ILE A 131 3.45 7.62 1.66
C ILE A 131 3.42 6.38 2.53
N LEU A 132 2.49 5.45 2.25
CA LEU A 132 2.27 4.25 3.03
C LEU A 132 2.55 3.01 2.19
N PHE A 133 3.47 2.18 2.64
CA PHE A 133 3.79 0.91 2.02
C PHE A 133 3.10 -0.23 2.77
N THR A 134 2.28 -1.01 2.06
CA THR A 134 1.63 -2.19 2.63
C THR A 134 2.62 -3.35 2.68
N GLY A 135 3.14 -3.59 3.85
CA GLY A 135 4.03 -4.70 4.17
C GLY A 135 3.30 -6.02 4.43
N ALA A 136 4.05 -6.97 4.94
CA ALA A 136 3.58 -8.27 5.39
C ALA A 136 4.60 -8.90 6.32
N SER A 137 4.22 -9.91 7.11
CA SER A 137 5.15 -10.72 7.92
C SER A 137 6.37 -11.20 7.11
N ALA A 138 6.18 -11.47 5.81
CA ALA A 138 7.27 -11.83 4.90
C ALA A 138 8.32 -10.73 4.66
N GLY A 139 8.09 -9.49 5.11
CA GLY A 139 9.11 -8.43 5.14
C GLY A 139 9.90 -8.36 6.45
N VAL A 140 9.60 -9.25 7.40
CA VAL A 140 10.28 -9.36 8.70
C VAL A 140 10.96 -10.71 8.86
N LYS A 141 10.32 -11.79 8.36
CA LYS A 141 10.82 -13.16 8.43
C LYS A 141 10.51 -13.93 7.15
N GLY A 142 11.41 -14.83 6.74
CA GLY A 142 11.16 -15.74 5.62
C GLY A 142 10.36 -16.96 6.07
N TYR A 143 9.52 -17.49 5.17
CA TYR A 143 8.78 -18.73 5.40
C TYR A 143 9.16 -19.78 4.36
N PRO A 144 9.09 -21.07 4.68
CA PRO A 144 9.25 -22.12 3.68
C PRO A 144 8.32 -21.90 2.48
N GLN A 145 8.79 -22.21 1.29
CA GLN A 145 8.05 -22.09 0.03
C GLN A 145 7.52 -20.68 -0.31
N SER A 146 8.13 -19.64 0.27
CA SER A 146 7.68 -18.26 0.12
C SER A 146 8.83 -17.29 -0.20
N ALA A 147 9.93 -17.80 -0.74
CA ALA A 147 11.14 -17.01 -0.99
C ALA A 147 10.87 -15.74 -1.86
N PRO A 148 10.17 -15.82 -3.01
CA PRO A 148 9.94 -14.64 -3.85
C PRO A 148 9.13 -13.54 -3.14
N PHE A 149 8.15 -13.93 -2.34
CA PHE A 149 7.34 -12.99 -1.56
C PHE A 149 8.15 -12.33 -0.46
N ALA A 150 9.01 -13.10 0.25
CA ALA A 150 9.90 -12.55 1.25
C ALA A 150 10.90 -11.56 0.62
N MET A 151 11.58 -11.94 -0.47
CA MET A 151 12.51 -11.06 -1.19
C MET A 151 11.84 -9.72 -1.55
N GLY A 152 10.63 -9.75 -2.13
CA GLY A 152 9.91 -8.54 -2.52
C GLY A 152 9.52 -7.66 -1.32
N LYS A 153 9.04 -8.26 -0.22
CA LYS A 153 8.60 -7.52 0.97
C LYS A 153 9.77 -6.98 1.81
N PHE A 154 10.90 -7.68 1.90
CA PHE A 154 12.13 -7.14 2.48
C PHE A 154 12.67 -5.96 1.67
N ALA A 155 12.68 -6.07 0.33
CA ALA A 155 13.10 -4.97 -0.54
C ALA A 155 12.19 -3.74 -0.36
N GLN A 156 10.86 -3.93 -0.33
CA GLN A 156 9.89 -2.85 -0.07
C GLN A 156 10.12 -2.20 1.30
N ARG A 157 10.40 -2.99 2.35
CA ARG A 157 10.72 -2.46 3.68
C ARG A 157 12.00 -1.63 3.68
N GLY A 158 13.07 -2.13 3.04
CA GLY A 158 14.32 -1.39 2.90
C GLY A 158 14.15 -0.07 2.16
N LEU A 159 13.34 -0.07 1.08
CA LEU A 159 12.95 1.15 0.37
C LEU A 159 12.26 2.15 1.31
N ALA A 160 11.23 1.72 2.03
CA ALA A 160 10.48 2.58 2.95
C ALA A 160 11.37 3.18 4.05
N GLN A 161 12.30 2.39 4.60
CA GLN A 161 13.28 2.85 5.59
C GLN A 161 14.22 3.93 5.03
N SER A 162 14.69 3.77 3.80
CA SER A 162 15.53 4.76 3.12
C SER A 162 14.75 6.05 2.88
N MET A 163 13.55 5.92 2.28
CA MET A 163 12.68 7.06 1.99
C MET A 163 12.27 7.82 3.25
N SER A 164 11.96 7.14 4.36
CA SER A 164 11.58 7.81 5.61
C SER A 164 12.70 8.71 6.14
N ARG A 165 13.95 8.23 6.13
CA ARG A 165 15.11 9.02 6.58
C ARG A 165 15.37 10.23 5.70
N GLU A 166 15.13 10.10 4.39
CA GLU A 166 15.34 11.18 3.44
C GLU A 166 14.22 12.22 3.46
N LEU A 167 12.95 11.76 3.57
CA LEU A 167 11.78 12.58 3.27
C LEU A 167 11.08 13.14 4.52
N HIS A 168 11.21 12.51 5.70
CA HIS A 168 10.66 13.08 6.94
C HIS A 168 11.16 14.50 7.21
N PRO A 169 12.45 14.82 7.09
CA PRO A 169 12.94 16.20 7.26
C PRO A 169 12.38 17.19 6.23
N LYS A 170 11.87 16.68 5.10
CA LYS A 170 11.27 17.48 4.02
C LYS A 170 9.74 17.60 4.13
N GLY A 171 9.15 17.09 5.22
CA GLY A 171 7.72 17.18 5.50
C GLY A 171 6.87 16.10 4.83
N ILE A 172 7.44 14.98 4.39
CA ILE A 172 6.70 13.85 3.85
C ILE A 172 6.82 12.67 4.83
N HIS A 173 5.69 12.25 5.40
CA HIS A 173 5.63 11.09 6.26
C HIS A 173 5.70 9.80 5.42
N VAL A 174 6.65 8.93 5.70
CA VAL A 174 6.78 7.63 5.04
C VAL A 174 6.71 6.54 6.08
N ALA A 175 5.77 5.59 5.92
CA ALA A 175 5.63 4.47 6.83
C ALA A 175 5.44 3.13 6.11
N TRP A 176 6.02 2.08 6.69
CA TRP A 176 5.82 0.69 6.29
C TRP A 176 4.96 -0.04 7.32
N ILE A 177 3.87 -0.66 6.85
CA ILE A 177 2.89 -1.31 7.70
C ILE A 177 3.04 -2.83 7.58
N ASN A 178 3.57 -3.49 8.61
CA ASN A 178 3.60 -4.94 8.68
C ASN A 178 2.20 -5.50 8.97
N ILE A 179 1.56 -6.06 7.95
CA ILE A 179 0.33 -6.84 8.14
C ILE A 179 0.73 -8.26 8.50
N ASP A 180 0.73 -8.57 9.80
CA ASP A 180 1.21 -9.84 10.33
C ASP A 180 0.04 -10.80 10.59
N GLY A 181 -0.51 -11.35 9.52
CA GLY A 181 -1.63 -12.29 9.55
C GLY A 181 -2.41 -12.34 8.24
N GLY A 182 -3.41 -13.21 8.19
CA GLY A 182 -4.37 -13.29 7.10
C GLY A 182 -5.38 -12.14 7.19
N ILE A 183 -5.71 -11.51 6.07
CA ILE A 183 -6.76 -10.49 6.02
C ILE A 183 -8.04 -11.15 5.50
N ARG A 184 -9.18 -10.92 6.14
CA ARG A 184 -10.50 -11.27 5.62
C ARG A 184 -10.76 -10.48 4.32
N ASN A 185 -11.31 -11.15 3.32
CA ASN A 185 -11.74 -10.50 2.08
C ASN A 185 -12.80 -11.37 1.38
N PRO A 186 -13.48 -10.88 0.35
CA PRO A 186 -14.39 -11.70 -0.43
C PRO A 186 -13.70 -12.99 -0.93
N GLY A 187 -14.26 -14.16 -0.55
CA GLY A 187 -13.70 -15.48 -0.87
C GLY A 187 -12.60 -15.98 0.08
N ARG A 188 -12.31 -15.23 1.16
CA ARG A 188 -11.40 -15.66 2.22
C ARG A 188 -11.97 -15.31 3.58
N GLU A 189 -12.65 -16.29 4.16
CA GLU A 189 -13.27 -16.19 5.48
C GLU A 189 -12.37 -16.76 6.56
N GLU A 190 -12.66 -16.39 7.79
CA GLU A 190 -11.99 -16.90 8.97
C GLU A 190 -12.36 -18.37 9.20
N PRO A 191 -11.39 -19.26 9.50
CA PRO A 191 -11.68 -20.64 9.82
C PRO A 191 -12.54 -20.76 11.08
N ALA A 192 -13.60 -21.58 11.04
CA ALA A 192 -14.54 -21.74 12.16
C ALA A 192 -13.87 -22.33 13.43
N ASP A 193 -12.80 -23.09 13.24
CA ASP A 193 -12.00 -23.69 14.32
C ASP A 193 -10.91 -22.76 14.87
N LYS A 194 -10.77 -21.56 14.28
CA LYS A 194 -9.75 -20.56 14.69
C LYS A 194 -10.36 -19.15 14.70
N PRO A 195 -11.28 -18.87 15.61
CA PRO A 195 -11.90 -17.55 15.71
C PRO A 195 -10.84 -16.47 16.02
N ASP A 196 -11.06 -15.27 15.50
CA ASP A 196 -10.17 -14.12 15.66
C ASP A 196 -8.76 -14.30 15.06
N SER A 197 -8.54 -15.31 14.20
CA SER A 197 -7.24 -15.59 13.58
C SER A 197 -6.94 -14.74 12.35
N MET A 198 -7.90 -13.94 11.89
CA MET A 198 -7.74 -13.09 10.71
C MET A 198 -8.00 -11.61 11.05
N LEU A 199 -7.22 -10.76 10.37
CA LEU A 199 -7.37 -9.31 10.46
C LEU A 199 -8.62 -8.84 9.72
N ASP A 200 -9.33 -7.92 10.34
CA ASP A 200 -10.41 -7.16 9.72
C ASP A 200 -9.82 -6.03 8.84
N PRO A 201 -10.14 -5.97 7.55
CA PRO A 201 -9.62 -4.92 6.67
C PRO A 201 -10.09 -3.52 7.08
N GLU A 202 -11.26 -3.36 7.70
CA GLU A 202 -11.73 -2.08 8.23
C GLU A 202 -10.88 -1.62 9.42
N ALA A 203 -10.53 -2.52 10.34
CA ALA A 203 -9.66 -2.22 11.47
C ALA A 203 -8.23 -1.85 11.00
N ILE A 204 -7.73 -2.53 9.97
CA ILE A 204 -6.45 -2.15 9.34
C ILE A 204 -6.57 -0.75 8.73
N ALA A 205 -7.65 -0.43 8.01
CA ALA A 205 -7.83 0.89 7.40
C ALA A 205 -7.79 2.02 8.44
N GLN A 206 -8.36 1.82 9.64
CA GLN A 206 -8.24 2.78 10.74
C GLN A 206 -6.79 3.01 11.18
N THR A 207 -5.96 1.97 11.14
CA THR A 207 -4.53 2.13 11.43
C THR A 207 -3.82 3.01 10.37
N TYR A 208 -4.18 2.85 9.09
CA TYR A 208 -3.66 3.73 8.03
C TYR A 208 -4.09 5.19 8.24
N LEU A 209 -5.34 5.41 8.60
CA LEU A 209 -5.84 6.75 8.91
C LEU A 209 -5.10 7.37 10.10
N ALA A 210 -4.88 6.58 11.15
CA ALA A 210 -4.13 7.03 12.32
C ALA A 210 -2.72 7.49 11.95
N LEU A 211 -2.02 6.76 11.05
CA LEU A 211 -0.71 7.18 10.54
C LEU A 211 -0.77 8.49 9.76
N VAL A 212 -1.77 8.66 8.89
CA VAL A 212 -1.96 9.90 8.12
C VAL A 212 -2.20 11.10 9.05
N LYS A 213 -2.86 10.87 10.19
CA LYS A 213 -3.21 11.92 11.18
C LYS A 213 -2.15 12.11 12.27
N GLN A 214 -1.03 11.36 12.24
CA GLN A 214 0.03 11.50 13.25
C GLN A 214 0.64 12.91 13.23
N ASP A 215 0.87 13.44 14.44
CA ASP A 215 1.66 14.66 14.59
C ASP A 215 3.09 14.43 14.11
N ARG A 216 3.64 15.39 13.39
CA ARG A 216 4.98 15.31 12.79
C ARG A 216 6.12 15.16 13.80
N SER A 217 5.88 15.51 15.07
CA SER A 217 6.86 15.30 16.14
C SER A 217 6.99 13.84 16.58
N ALA A 218 6.07 12.96 16.12
CA ALA A 218 5.98 11.56 16.54
C ALA A 218 5.60 10.62 15.36
N TRP A 219 6.14 10.83 14.19
CA TRP A 219 5.88 9.98 13.02
C TRP A 219 6.48 8.57 13.19
N SER A 220 5.63 7.57 12.97
CA SER A 220 6.04 6.16 12.91
C SER A 220 6.59 5.81 11.53
N ALA A 221 7.83 5.35 11.45
CA ALA A 221 8.40 4.84 10.20
C ALA A 221 7.97 3.39 9.91
N GLU A 222 7.72 2.59 10.96
CA GLU A 222 7.24 1.22 10.86
C GLU A 222 6.24 0.92 11.97
N ILE A 223 5.18 0.18 11.63
CA ILE A 223 4.26 -0.39 12.60
C ILE A 223 3.90 -1.82 12.21
N ALA A 224 3.40 -2.62 13.17
CA ALA A 224 2.88 -3.96 12.92
C ALA A 224 1.46 -4.08 13.47
N VAL A 225 0.58 -4.69 12.65
CA VAL A 225 -0.78 -5.07 13.07
C VAL A 225 -0.96 -6.56 12.88
N ARG A 226 -1.62 -7.20 13.85
CA ARG A 226 -1.86 -8.65 13.84
C ARG A 226 -3.11 -8.99 14.62
N PRO A 227 -3.71 -10.18 14.38
CA PRO A 227 -4.74 -10.70 15.26
C PRO A 227 -4.21 -10.84 16.69
N TRP A 228 -5.03 -10.59 17.69
CA TRP A 228 -4.59 -10.69 19.09
C TRP A 228 -4.21 -12.11 19.54
N VAL A 229 -4.71 -13.12 18.81
CA VAL A 229 -4.39 -14.55 19.03
C VAL A 229 -3.15 -15.03 18.29
N GLU A 230 -2.50 -14.17 17.46
CA GLU A 230 -1.31 -14.55 16.69
C GLU A 230 -0.12 -14.76 17.64
N THR A 231 0.57 -15.89 17.44
CA THR A 231 1.79 -16.23 18.19
C THR A 231 3.06 -15.84 17.43
N PHE A 232 4.08 -15.45 18.18
CA PHE A 232 5.37 -14.99 17.64
C PHE A 232 6.32 -16.14 17.30
#